data_55995763b9bcc49a7550e66e01ed10de
#
_entry.id   55995763b9bcc49a7550e66e01ed10de
#
_cell.length_a   1.000
_cell.length_b   1.000
_cell.length_c   1.000
_cell.angle_alpha   90.00
_cell.angle_beta   90.00
_cell.angle_gamma   90.00
#
_symmetry.space_group_name_H-M   'P 1'
#
loop_
_entity.id
_entity.type
_entity.pdbx_description
1 polymer ?
#
loop_
_entity_poly.entity_id
_entity_poly.type
_entity_poly.pdbx_seq_one_letter_code
_entity_poly.pdbx_strand_id
1 'polypeptide(L)'
;PIKSSAASDVYKRQAYIIAMFSYIYSQALAMTTQIIVGFLLGRGDQKAVSQRVWQTVRLAVLISGTLTTLLYFNSDHIYGIFTDNPEVLELGRHIFLIEIFLEIGRAVNMVMVMSLQAAGDIKGPVTIGLLSMWLVSVSGAYFFGIVLDFGLIGIWIAMMMDECLRALIFIYRWHSGVWRHKNLI
;
A
#
# COMPACT_ATOMS: atom_id res chain seq x y z
N PRO A 1 15.02 19.73 25.56
CA PRO A 1 13.72 19.20 25.13
C PRO A 1 13.34 19.62 23.71
N ILE A 2 13.63 20.87 23.30
CA ILE A 2 13.25 21.40 21.96
C ILE A 2 14.06 20.76 20.83
N LYS A 3 15.34 20.43 21.04
CA LYS A 3 16.19 19.76 20.03
C LYS A 3 15.74 18.33 19.71
N SER A 4 15.20 17.60 20.65
CA SER A 4 14.69 16.24 20.44
C SER A 4 13.37 16.22 19.63
N SER A 5 12.51 17.23 19.82
CA SER A 5 11.26 17.39 19.06
C SER A 5 11.55 17.71 17.59
N ALA A 6 12.42 18.68 17.31
CA ALA A 6 12.76 19.05 15.93
C ALA A 6 13.44 17.91 15.17
N ALA A 7 14.33 17.17 15.79
CA ALA A 7 14.96 15.99 15.19
C ALA A 7 13.92 14.89 14.88
N SER A 8 12.98 14.64 15.80
CA SER A 8 11.88 13.68 15.60
C SER A 8 10.96 14.08 14.43
N ASP A 9 10.68 15.38 14.26
CA ASP A 9 9.81 15.86 13.18
C ASP A 9 10.49 15.82 11.80
N VAL A 10 11.78 16.11 11.74
CA VAL A 10 12.60 15.94 10.53
C VAL A 10 12.62 14.48 10.12
N TYR A 11 12.80 13.57 11.07
CA TYR A 11 12.86 12.14 10.88
C TYR A 11 11.53 11.55 10.33
N LYS A 12 10.39 11.93 10.92
CA LYS A 12 9.06 11.54 10.43
C LYS A 12 8.84 12.01 9.00
N ARG A 13 9.26 13.22 8.67
CA ARG A 13 9.12 13.80 7.32
C ARG A 13 9.93 13.01 6.28
N GLN A 14 11.08 12.51 6.63
CA GLN A 14 11.96 11.76 5.73
C GLN A 14 11.48 10.34 5.47
N ALA A 15 11.07 9.61 6.50
CA ALA A 15 10.39 8.32 6.35
C ALA A 15 9.16 8.46 5.44
N TYR A 16 8.40 9.53 5.58
CA TYR A 16 7.27 9.85 4.73
C TYR A 16 7.66 10.10 3.26
N ILE A 17 8.74 10.82 2.98
CA ILE A 17 9.22 11.08 1.61
C ILE A 17 9.63 9.78 0.92
N ILE A 18 10.32 8.90 1.62
CA ILE A 18 10.75 7.60 1.08
C ILE A 18 9.54 6.71 0.77
N ALA A 19 8.57 6.64 1.68
CA ALA A 19 7.31 5.94 1.46
C ALA A 19 6.53 6.51 0.26
N MET A 20 6.57 7.83 0.05
CA MET A 20 5.95 8.48 -1.11
C MET A 20 6.53 8.01 -2.45
N PHE A 21 7.81 7.70 -2.54
CA PHE A 21 8.39 7.19 -3.79
C PHE A 21 7.77 5.86 -4.22
N SER A 22 7.63 4.89 -3.31
CA SER A 22 6.97 3.61 -3.59
C SER A 22 5.49 3.80 -3.96
N TYR A 23 4.80 4.70 -3.27
CA TYR A 23 3.42 5.07 -3.55
C TYR A 23 3.23 5.61 -4.98
N ILE A 24 4.08 6.52 -5.44
CA ILE A 24 3.98 7.16 -6.77
C ILE A 24 4.07 6.11 -7.89
N TYR A 25 4.97 5.14 -7.81
CA TYR A 25 5.07 4.08 -8.81
C TYR A 25 3.82 3.20 -8.85
N SER A 26 3.34 2.78 -7.68
CA SER A 26 2.12 1.97 -7.58
C SER A 26 0.90 2.71 -8.11
N GLN A 27 0.79 4.00 -7.82
CA GLN A 27 -0.25 4.89 -8.34
C GLN A 27 -0.20 5.01 -9.86
N ALA A 28 0.97 5.25 -10.45
CA ALA A 28 1.15 5.38 -11.88
C ALA A 28 0.76 4.09 -12.63
N LEU A 29 1.19 2.94 -12.12
CA LEU A 29 0.80 1.62 -12.67
C LEU A 29 -0.71 1.37 -12.56
N ALA A 30 -1.31 1.71 -11.43
CA ALA A 30 -2.74 1.56 -11.20
C ALA A 30 -3.57 2.44 -12.16
N MET A 31 -3.21 3.71 -12.31
CA MET A 31 -3.89 4.65 -13.23
C MET A 31 -3.75 4.21 -14.69
N THR A 32 -2.56 3.80 -15.10
CA THR A 32 -2.33 3.27 -16.45
C THR A 32 -3.17 2.01 -16.71
N THR A 33 -3.26 1.12 -15.72
CA THR A 33 -4.07 -0.09 -15.81
C THR A 33 -5.55 0.24 -15.89
N GLN A 34 -6.03 1.23 -15.16
CA GLN A 34 -7.41 1.70 -15.23
C GLN A 34 -7.80 2.10 -16.65
N ILE A 35 -6.96 2.88 -17.33
CA ILE A 35 -7.19 3.33 -18.72
C ILE A 35 -7.23 2.12 -19.67
N ILE A 36 -6.27 1.20 -19.57
CA ILE A 36 -6.18 0.02 -20.41
C ILE A 36 -7.38 -0.91 -20.20
N VAL A 37 -7.79 -1.12 -18.95
CA VAL A 37 -8.96 -1.93 -18.59
C VAL A 37 -10.22 -1.33 -19.20
N GLY A 38 -10.45 -0.02 -19.06
CA GLY A 38 -11.59 0.66 -19.68
C GLY A 38 -11.62 0.49 -21.20
N PHE A 39 -10.47 0.64 -21.88
CA PHE A 39 -10.36 0.44 -23.32
C PHE A 39 -10.65 -0.99 -23.74
N LEU A 40 -10.09 -2.00 -23.06
CA LEU A 40 -10.30 -3.41 -23.37
C LEU A 40 -11.74 -3.86 -23.10
N LEU A 41 -12.38 -3.34 -22.06
CA LEU A 41 -13.81 -3.58 -21.79
C LEU A 41 -14.69 -2.99 -22.87
N GLY A 42 -14.39 -1.79 -23.35
CA GLY A 42 -15.10 -1.18 -24.51
C GLY A 42 -15.00 -2.02 -25.78
N ARG A 43 -13.95 -2.85 -25.91
CA ARG A 43 -13.79 -3.82 -27.02
C ARG A 43 -14.45 -5.18 -26.74
N GLY A 44 -14.99 -5.40 -25.55
CA GLY A 44 -15.59 -6.68 -25.15
C GLY A 44 -14.60 -7.79 -24.80
N ASP A 45 -13.28 -7.51 -24.72
CA ASP A 45 -12.25 -8.52 -24.48
C ASP A 45 -11.96 -8.72 -22.98
N GLN A 46 -12.90 -9.37 -22.29
CA GLN A 46 -12.78 -9.67 -20.86
C GLN A 46 -11.54 -10.54 -20.50
N LYS A 47 -11.09 -11.38 -21.45
CA LYS A 47 -9.90 -12.22 -21.22
C LYS A 47 -8.63 -11.37 -21.18
N ALA A 48 -8.46 -10.47 -22.15
CA ALA A 48 -7.35 -9.54 -22.17
C ALA A 48 -7.35 -8.62 -20.95
N VAL A 49 -8.53 -8.16 -20.50
CA VAL A 49 -8.67 -7.39 -19.26
C VAL A 49 -8.05 -8.13 -18.06
N SER A 50 -8.49 -9.37 -17.83
CA SER A 50 -7.99 -10.15 -16.70
C SER A 50 -6.48 -10.42 -16.79
N GLN A 51 -5.99 -10.76 -17.97
CA GLN A 51 -4.55 -10.96 -18.19
C GLN A 51 -3.75 -9.70 -17.91
N ARG A 52 -4.22 -8.54 -18.37
CA ARG A 52 -3.53 -7.26 -18.17
C ARG A 52 -3.46 -6.87 -16.69
N VAL A 53 -4.57 -7.00 -15.98
CA VAL A 53 -4.61 -6.69 -14.55
C VAL A 53 -3.60 -7.55 -13.77
N TRP A 54 -3.58 -8.86 -14.00
CA TRP A 54 -2.61 -9.73 -13.33
C TRP A 54 -1.16 -9.47 -13.72
N GLN A 55 -0.89 -9.09 -14.97
CA GLN A 55 0.45 -8.67 -15.39
C GLN A 55 0.89 -7.42 -14.62
N THR A 56 0.00 -6.43 -14.51
CA THR A 56 0.33 -5.20 -13.77
C THR A 56 0.49 -5.46 -12.28
N VAL A 57 -0.35 -6.30 -11.67
CA VAL A 57 -0.20 -6.69 -10.25
C VAL A 57 1.16 -7.32 -10.01
N ARG A 58 1.58 -8.28 -10.83
CA ARG A 58 2.91 -8.90 -10.70
C ARG A 58 4.03 -7.88 -10.84
N LEU A 59 3.93 -6.99 -11.82
CA LEU A 59 4.93 -5.94 -12.04
C LEU A 59 4.98 -4.97 -10.85
N ALA A 60 3.82 -4.54 -10.34
CA ALA A 60 3.73 -3.64 -9.21
C ALA A 60 4.34 -4.27 -7.94
N VAL A 61 4.01 -5.54 -7.66
CA VAL A 61 4.59 -6.29 -6.53
C VAL A 61 6.09 -6.44 -6.66
N LEU A 62 6.60 -6.77 -7.86
CA LEU A 62 8.04 -6.90 -8.10
C LEU A 62 8.77 -5.57 -7.88
N ILE A 63 8.25 -4.47 -8.45
CA ILE A 63 8.89 -3.16 -8.30
C ILE A 63 8.84 -2.70 -6.84
N SER A 64 7.65 -2.71 -6.20
CA SER A 64 7.51 -2.28 -4.82
C SER A 64 8.32 -3.16 -3.86
N GLY A 65 8.24 -4.47 -4.01
CA GLY A 65 9.00 -5.40 -3.17
C GLY A 65 10.50 -5.26 -3.32
N THR A 66 11.00 -5.09 -4.55
CA THR A 66 12.43 -4.87 -4.79
C THR A 66 12.89 -3.54 -4.21
N LEU A 67 12.14 -2.46 -4.47
CA LEU A 67 12.49 -1.13 -4.00
C LEU A 67 12.54 -1.06 -2.47
N THR A 68 11.49 -1.54 -1.80
CA THR A 68 11.42 -1.52 -0.32
C THR A 68 12.42 -2.47 0.33
N THR A 69 12.73 -3.60 -0.32
CA THR A 69 13.79 -4.50 0.15
C THR A 69 15.16 -3.83 0.05
N LEU A 70 15.45 -3.12 -1.04
CA LEU A 70 16.68 -2.34 -1.17
C LEU A 70 16.78 -1.23 -0.12
N LEU A 71 15.67 -0.55 0.19
CA LEU A 71 15.63 0.45 1.25
C LEU A 71 15.89 -0.18 2.63
N TYR A 72 15.34 -1.36 2.90
CA TYR A 72 15.59 -2.08 4.15
C TYR A 72 17.08 -2.43 4.32
N PHE A 73 17.75 -2.97 3.30
CA PHE A 73 19.18 -3.30 3.38
C PHE A 73 20.07 -2.06 3.49
N ASN A 74 19.62 -0.90 3.04
CA ASN A 74 20.34 0.36 3.15
C ASN A 74 19.83 1.25 4.31
N SER A 75 18.97 0.72 5.19
CA SER A 75 18.33 1.49 6.26
C SER A 75 19.32 2.24 7.14
N ASP A 76 20.39 1.58 7.56
CA ASP A 76 21.40 2.17 8.45
C ASP A 76 22.13 3.35 7.77
N HIS A 77 22.38 3.26 6.46
CA HIS A 77 22.97 4.37 5.68
C HIS A 77 21.99 5.52 5.52
N ILE A 78 20.73 5.20 5.21
CA ILE A 78 19.68 6.20 4.98
C ILE A 78 19.39 6.96 6.27
N TYR A 79 19.21 6.25 7.37
CA TYR A 79 18.95 6.87 8.66
C TYR A 79 20.18 7.51 9.27
N GLY A 80 21.38 6.95 9.05
CA GLY A 80 22.65 7.50 9.51
C GLY A 80 23.00 8.89 8.95
N ILE A 81 22.40 9.28 7.79
CA ILE A 81 22.51 10.66 7.28
C ILE A 81 21.84 11.67 8.23
N PHE A 82 20.87 11.22 9.01
CA PHE A 82 19.99 12.09 9.79
C PHE A 82 20.17 12.00 11.30
N THR A 83 20.68 10.86 11.79
CA THR A 83 20.86 10.64 13.23
C THR A 83 21.91 9.57 13.51
N ASP A 84 22.68 9.80 14.57
CA ASP A 84 23.62 8.81 15.13
C ASP A 84 23.02 8.09 16.34
N ASN A 85 21.73 8.33 16.67
CA ASN A 85 21.10 7.69 17.82
C ASN A 85 20.75 6.22 17.49
N PRO A 86 21.36 5.23 18.19
CA PRO A 86 21.18 3.82 17.90
C PRO A 86 19.72 3.34 18.10
N GLU A 87 18.98 3.89 19.04
CA GLU A 87 17.57 3.54 19.26
C GLU A 87 16.70 3.92 18.06
N VAL A 88 17.02 5.05 17.43
CA VAL A 88 16.28 5.54 16.25
C VAL A 88 16.63 4.71 15.01
N LEU A 89 17.89 4.31 14.87
CA LEU A 89 18.33 3.44 13.76
C LEU A 89 17.63 2.07 13.85
N GLU A 90 17.57 1.49 15.04
CA GLU A 90 16.88 0.21 15.27
C GLU A 90 15.38 0.31 15.00
N LEU A 91 14.73 1.35 15.49
CA LEU A 91 13.32 1.62 15.20
C LEU A 91 13.06 1.76 13.70
N GLY A 92 13.89 2.51 13.00
CA GLY A 92 13.80 2.69 11.55
C GLY A 92 13.94 1.38 10.78
N ARG A 93 14.82 0.50 11.20
CA ARG A 93 15.01 -0.81 10.61
C ARG A 93 13.76 -1.69 10.75
N HIS A 94 13.14 -1.70 11.93
CA HIS A 94 11.87 -2.41 12.13
C HIS A 94 10.73 -1.84 11.26
N ILE A 95 10.66 -0.53 11.14
CA ILE A 95 9.67 0.14 10.27
C ILE A 95 9.87 -0.27 8.82
N PHE A 96 11.10 -0.24 8.28
CA PHE A 96 11.34 -0.67 6.89
C PHE A 96 11.03 -2.15 6.65
N LEU A 97 11.22 -3.01 7.64
CA LEU A 97 10.81 -4.42 7.52
C LEU A 97 9.30 -4.55 7.35
N ILE A 98 8.52 -3.81 8.14
CA ILE A 98 7.05 -3.79 8.04
C ILE A 98 6.63 -3.17 6.70
N GLU A 99 7.33 -2.12 6.26
CA GLU A 99 7.07 -1.38 5.02
C GLU A 99 7.19 -2.28 3.77
N ILE A 100 8.04 -3.32 3.78
CA ILE A 100 8.10 -4.29 2.66
C ILE A 100 6.73 -4.94 2.44
N PHE A 101 6.12 -5.44 3.48
CA PHE A 101 4.81 -6.09 3.39
C PHE A 101 3.68 -5.09 3.13
N LEU A 102 3.76 -3.92 3.74
CA LEU A 102 2.81 -2.84 3.56
C LEU A 102 2.78 -2.38 2.09
N GLU A 103 3.93 -2.13 1.48
CA GLU A 103 4.03 -1.66 0.09
C GLU A 103 3.62 -2.74 -0.92
N ILE A 104 3.90 -4.00 -0.66
CA ILE A 104 3.39 -5.11 -1.48
C ILE A 104 1.86 -5.13 -1.43
N GLY A 105 1.27 -5.07 -0.24
CA GLY A 105 -0.18 -5.01 -0.05
C GLY A 105 -0.80 -3.80 -0.74
N ARG A 106 -0.19 -2.63 -0.58
CA ARG A 106 -0.62 -1.36 -1.20
C ARG A 106 -0.57 -1.42 -2.73
N ALA A 107 0.50 -1.94 -3.31
CA ALA A 107 0.64 -2.08 -4.75
C ALA A 107 -0.48 -2.94 -5.36
N VAL A 108 -0.77 -4.08 -4.73
CA VAL A 108 -1.90 -4.95 -5.14
C VAL A 108 -3.23 -4.21 -4.98
N ASN A 109 -3.45 -3.61 -3.83
CA ASN A 109 -4.68 -2.88 -3.51
C ASN A 109 -4.97 -1.79 -4.56
N MET A 110 -3.99 -0.94 -4.86
CA MET A 110 -4.16 0.17 -5.80
C MET A 110 -4.51 -0.31 -7.22
N VAL A 111 -3.79 -1.30 -7.74
CA VAL A 111 -4.06 -1.85 -9.08
C VAL A 111 -5.44 -2.51 -9.14
N MET A 112 -5.82 -3.28 -8.12
CA MET A 112 -7.12 -3.96 -8.07
C MET A 112 -8.28 -2.97 -7.93
N VAL A 113 -8.16 -1.97 -7.06
CA VAL A 113 -9.20 -0.93 -6.89
C VAL A 113 -9.46 -0.19 -8.19
N MET A 114 -8.40 0.31 -8.85
CA MET A 114 -8.52 1.06 -10.11
C MET A 114 -9.07 0.18 -11.23
N SER A 115 -8.70 -1.10 -11.27
CA SER A 115 -9.24 -2.06 -12.24
C SER A 115 -10.72 -2.36 -12.01
N LEU A 116 -11.16 -2.56 -10.76
CA LEU A 116 -12.55 -2.76 -10.40
C LEU A 116 -13.40 -1.53 -10.73
N GLN A 117 -12.89 -0.33 -10.44
CA GLN A 117 -13.56 0.92 -10.76
C GLN A 117 -13.70 1.11 -12.29
N ALA A 118 -12.66 0.82 -13.05
CA ALA A 118 -12.72 0.84 -14.52
C ALA A 118 -13.76 -0.14 -15.08
N ALA A 119 -13.97 -1.24 -14.38
CA ALA A 119 -14.99 -2.23 -14.73
C ALA A 119 -16.41 -1.90 -14.21
N GLY A 120 -16.64 -0.67 -13.71
CA GLY A 120 -17.93 -0.21 -13.20
C GLY A 120 -18.26 -0.63 -11.77
N ASP A 121 -17.36 -1.35 -11.10
CA ASP A 121 -17.53 -1.73 -9.69
C ASP A 121 -16.94 -0.68 -8.75
N ILE A 122 -17.62 0.47 -8.63
CA ILE A 122 -17.15 1.61 -7.83
C ILE A 122 -17.54 1.44 -6.36
N LYS A 123 -18.80 1.08 -6.09
CA LYS A 123 -19.34 1.03 -4.72
C LYS A 123 -18.65 0.00 -3.84
N GLY A 124 -18.34 -1.18 -4.40
CA GLY A 124 -17.69 -2.25 -3.65
C GLY A 124 -16.35 -1.83 -3.05
N PRO A 125 -15.35 -1.42 -3.86
CA PRO A 125 -14.05 -0.98 -3.36
C PRO A 125 -14.13 0.20 -2.41
N VAL A 126 -15.00 1.18 -2.66
CA VAL A 126 -15.15 2.35 -1.79
C VAL A 126 -15.69 1.94 -0.41
N THR A 127 -16.74 1.12 -0.36
CA THR A 127 -17.31 0.65 0.91
C THR A 127 -16.31 -0.19 1.70
N ILE A 128 -15.63 -1.14 1.04
CA ILE A 128 -14.60 -1.97 1.66
C ILE A 128 -13.47 -1.11 2.20
N GLY A 129 -13.00 -0.13 1.42
CA GLY A 129 -11.94 0.78 1.83
C GLY A 129 -12.31 1.60 3.07
N LEU A 130 -13.53 2.16 3.12
CA LEU A 130 -14.00 2.92 4.29
C LEU A 130 -14.14 2.04 5.53
N LEU A 131 -14.74 0.85 5.39
CA LEU A 131 -14.89 -0.08 6.52
C LEU A 131 -13.53 -0.57 7.03
N SER A 132 -12.64 -0.95 6.14
CA SER A 132 -11.29 -1.41 6.50
C SER A 132 -10.50 -0.32 7.21
N MET A 133 -10.53 0.92 6.70
CA MET A 133 -9.86 2.06 7.32
C MET A 133 -10.27 2.24 8.79
N TRP A 134 -11.56 2.18 9.11
CA TRP A 134 -12.03 2.37 10.48
C TRP A 134 -11.85 1.13 11.35
N LEU A 135 -12.19 -0.06 10.83
CA LEU A 135 -12.21 -1.30 11.61
C LEU A 135 -10.82 -1.93 11.76
N VAL A 136 -9.92 -1.72 10.80
CA VAL A 136 -8.59 -2.34 10.83
C VAL A 136 -7.50 -1.31 11.10
N SER A 137 -7.41 -0.26 10.25
CA SER A 137 -6.31 0.70 10.38
C SER A 137 -6.41 1.53 11.65
N VAL A 138 -7.54 2.22 11.87
CA VAL A 138 -7.71 3.11 13.03
C VAL A 138 -7.80 2.31 14.33
N SER A 139 -8.65 1.28 14.39
CA SER A 139 -8.78 0.44 15.60
C SER A 139 -7.50 -0.34 15.90
N GLY A 140 -6.83 -0.85 14.85
CA GLY A 140 -5.54 -1.52 15.00
C GLY A 140 -4.43 -0.59 15.48
N ALA A 141 -4.37 0.64 14.94
CA ALA A 141 -3.40 1.65 15.39
C ALA A 141 -3.59 1.99 16.89
N TYR A 142 -4.83 2.12 17.33
CA TYR A 142 -5.12 2.30 18.75
C TYR A 142 -4.71 1.07 19.57
N PHE A 143 -5.08 -0.13 19.14
CA PHE A 143 -4.81 -1.36 19.88
C PHE A 143 -3.31 -1.67 19.94
N PHE A 144 -2.62 -1.72 18.80
CA PHE A 144 -1.19 -2.02 18.77
C PHE A 144 -0.33 -0.85 19.27
N GLY A 145 -0.69 0.39 18.92
CA GLY A 145 0.11 1.56 19.28
C GLY A 145 -0.04 1.97 20.73
N ILE A 146 -1.23 1.90 21.30
CA ILE A 146 -1.54 2.42 22.64
C ILE A 146 -1.77 1.28 23.62
N VAL A 147 -2.67 0.32 23.34
CA VAL A 147 -3.03 -0.72 24.31
C VAL A 147 -1.87 -1.71 24.53
N LEU A 148 -1.17 -2.12 23.47
CA LEU A 148 0.00 -2.99 23.55
C LEU A 148 1.32 -2.24 23.70
N ASP A 149 1.28 -0.91 23.75
CA ASP A 149 2.44 -0.02 23.93
C ASP A 149 3.57 -0.22 22.91
N PHE A 150 3.23 -0.65 21.70
CA PHE A 150 4.21 -0.77 20.59
C PHE A 150 4.51 0.59 19.94
N GLY A 151 3.86 1.67 20.36
CA GLY A 151 4.10 3.02 19.87
C GLY A 151 4.00 3.12 18.36
N LEU A 152 5.03 3.66 17.73
CA LEU A 152 5.06 3.89 16.29
C LEU A 152 5.02 2.58 15.47
N ILE A 153 5.72 1.54 15.92
CA ILE A 153 5.71 0.22 15.25
C ILE A 153 4.29 -0.35 15.18
N GLY A 154 3.51 -0.19 16.26
CA GLY A 154 2.12 -0.66 16.31
C GLY A 154 1.23 0.00 15.25
N ILE A 155 1.45 1.30 14.98
CA ILE A 155 0.73 2.02 13.92
C ILE A 155 1.08 1.45 12.54
N TRP A 156 2.37 1.20 12.26
CA TRP A 156 2.81 0.61 11.00
C TRP A 156 2.27 -0.80 10.79
N ILE A 157 2.23 -1.63 11.84
CA ILE A 157 1.61 -2.95 11.80
C ILE A 157 0.13 -2.85 11.43
N ALA A 158 -0.63 -1.93 12.04
CA ALA A 158 -2.04 -1.73 11.72
C ALA A 158 -2.26 -1.32 10.25
N MET A 159 -1.43 -0.41 9.74
CA MET A 159 -1.48 0.01 8.34
C MET A 159 -1.14 -1.15 7.38
N MET A 160 -0.12 -1.94 7.70
CA MET A 160 0.24 -3.13 6.93
C MET A 160 -0.91 -4.15 6.89
N MET A 161 -1.52 -4.42 8.02
CA MET A 161 -2.67 -5.35 8.11
C MET A 161 -3.84 -4.84 7.27
N ASP A 162 -4.15 -3.56 7.32
CA ASP A 162 -5.22 -2.93 6.53
C ASP A 162 -4.96 -3.07 5.02
N GLU A 163 -3.77 -2.71 4.55
CA GLU A 163 -3.42 -2.81 3.12
C GLU A 163 -3.42 -4.25 2.63
N CYS A 164 -2.84 -5.18 3.40
CA CYS A 164 -2.83 -6.60 3.04
C CYS A 164 -4.24 -7.20 3.04
N LEU A 165 -5.07 -6.88 4.03
CA LEU A 165 -6.44 -7.37 4.09
C LEU A 165 -7.26 -6.87 2.90
N ARG A 166 -7.19 -5.58 2.58
CA ARG A 166 -7.86 -4.99 1.41
C ARG A 166 -7.38 -5.64 0.11
N ALA A 167 -6.07 -5.85 -0.03
CA ALA A 167 -5.50 -6.52 -1.18
C ALA A 167 -6.11 -7.92 -1.38
N LEU A 168 -6.20 -8.73 -0.33
CA LEU A 168 -6.82 -10.07 -0.37
C LEU A 168 -8.30 -10.01 -0.74
N ILE A 169 -9.06 -9.07 -0.15
CA ILE A 169 -10.48 -8.89 -0.44
C ILE A 169 -10.69 -8.49 -1.91
N PHE A 170 -9.86 -7.59 -2.46
CA PHE A 170 -10.00 -7.16 -3.85
C PHE A 170 -9.51 -8.21 -4.84
N ILE A 171 -8.50 -9.01 -4.53
CA ILE A 171 -8.12 -10.19 -5.29
C ILE A 171 -9.30 -11.17 -5.36
N TYR A 172 -9.91 -11.49 -4.23
CA TYR A 172 -11.07 -12.37 -4.17
C TYR A 172 -12.24 -11.80 -4.99
N ARG A 173 -12.53 -10.50 -4.83
CA ARG A 173 -13.59 -9.81 -5.57
C ARG A 173 -13.35 -9.80 -7.09
N TRP A 174 -12.10 -9.63 -7.51
CA TRP A 174 -11.73 -9.75 -8.92
C TRP A 174 -11.93 -11.15 -9.45
N HIS A 175 -11.51 -12.15 -8.68
CA HIS A 175 -11.60 -13.56 -9.03
C HIS A 175 -13.06 -14.05 -9.10
N SER A 176 -13.93 -13.56 -8.23
CA SER A 176 -15.37 -13.89 -8.22
C SER A 176 -16.12 -13.43 -9.48
N GLY A 177 -15.50 -12.58 -10.30
CA GLY A 177 -16.09 -12.13 -11.56
C GLY A 177 -17.25 -11.14 -11.44
N VAL A 178 -17.50 -10.59 -10.24
CA VAL A 178 -18.57 -9.58 -10.01
C VAL A 178 -18.48 -8.41 -10.99
N TRP A 179 -17.27 -8.01 -11.37
CA TRP A 179 -17.02 -6.95 -12.32
C TRP A 179 -17.49 -7.23 -13.75
N ARG A 180 -17.65 -8.52 -14.14
CA ARG A 180 -18.07 -8.94 -15.49
C ARG A 180 -19.54 -8.64 -15.78
N HIS A 181 -20.33 -8.50 -14.74
CA HIS A 181 -21.79 -8.27 -14.84
C HIS A 181 -22.18 -6.82 -14.54
N LYS A 182 -21.21 -5.92 -14.40
CA LYS A 182 -21.47 -4.50 -14.23
C LYS A 182 -21.64 -3.86 -15.61
N ASN A 183 -22.75 -3.14 -15.77
CA ASN A 183 -22.95 -2.32 -16.97
C ASN A 183 -22.01 -1.13 -16.92
N LEU A 184 -21.19 -0.97 -17.94
CA LEU A 184 -20.48 0.29 -18.18
C LEU A 184 -21.57 1.29 -18.60
N ILE A 185 -21.86 2.26 -17.74
CA ILE A 185 -22.77 3.37 -18.03
C ILE A 185 -22.06 4.32 -18.98
#